data_f50916ca05ccdebd45d618575f260449
#
_entry.id   f50916ca05ccdebd45d618575f260449
#
_cell.length_a   1.000
_cell.length_b   1.000
_cell.length_c   1.000
_cell.angle_alpha   90.00
_cell.angle_beta   90.00
_cell.angle_gamma   90.00
#
_symmetry.space_group_name_H-M   'P 1'
#
loop_
_entity.id
_entity.type
_entity.pdbx_description
1 polymer ?
#
loop_
_entity_poly.entity_id
_entity_poly.type
_entity_poly.pdbx_seq_one_letter_code
_entity_poly.pdbx_strand_id
1 'polypeptide(L)'
;WLDPTMTYSCAYFEHEDMTLEEAQIAKVHHILDKLDSKPGGRLLDIGCGWGTLMFKAVQEYGLSAVGVTLSEDQYYYVRKKADDLGLSDKVKVYLVDYRDLKEEPFDYITSVGMFEHVGKENLEMYFQKVSDYLKPNGRALIHGITGQHRGAGVDPFIEKYIFPGGYIPNIAENVEHIMTAGLQMDDLEPLRRHYQKTLEIWNEN
;
A
#
# COMPACT_ATOMS: atom_id res chain seq x y z
N TRP A 1 17.10 11.05 -2.61
CA TRP A 1 15.83 11.78 -2.65
C TRP A 1 14.73 11.18 -1.77
N LEU A 2 14.77 9.87 -1.49
CA LEU A 2 13.90 9.25 -0.49
C LEU A 2 14.41 9.53 0.93
N ASP A 3 13.51 9.43 1.89
CA ASP A 3 13.82 9.44 3.31
C ASP A 3 14.48 8.12 3.77
N PRO A 4 15.02 8.03 5.00
CA PRO A 4 15.65 6.81 5.51
C PRO A 4 14.74 5.57 5.56
N THR A 5 13.42 5.74 5.56
CA THR A 5 12.47 4.61 5.51
C THR A 5 12.38 4.00 4.11
N MET A 6 12.97 4.63 3.09
CA MET A 6 12.94 4.24 1.68
C MET A 6 11.51 4.13 1.13
N THR A 7 10.57 4.90 1.69
CA THR A 7 9.16 4.84 1.29
C THR A 7 8.90 5.67 0.04
N TYR A 8 8.47 5.03 -1.04
CA TYR A 8 8.15 5.67 -2.33
C TYR A 8 6.63 5.76 -2.55
N SER A 9 5.98 6.56 -1.72
CA SER A 9 4.55 6.87 -1.84
C SER A 9 4.23 8.16 -1.08
N CYS A 10 3.01 8.70 -1.24
CA CYS A 10 2.56 9.89 -0.54
C CYS A 10 2.76 9.76 0.97
N ALA A 11 3.40 10.74 1.61
CA ALA A 11 3.54 10.84 3.05
C ALA A 11 2.29 11.46 3.70
N TYR A 12 2.16 11.41 5.02
CA TYR A 12 1.08 11.99 5.78
C TYR A 12 1.63 13.02 6.78
N PHE A 13 1.37 14.30 6.54
CA PHE A 13 1.89 15.40 7.34
C PHE A 13 0.81 15.86 8.34
N GLU A 14 0.92 15.47 9.58
CA GLU A 14 0.03 15.93 10.65
C GLU A 14 0.24 17.41 10.96
N HIS A 15 1.50 17.88 10.76
CA HIS A 15 1.90 19.27 10.95
C HIS A 15 2.78 19.75 9.77
N GLU A 16 2.80 21.06 9.55
CA GLU A 16 3.53 21.64 8.41
C GLU A 16 5.05 21.53 8.51
N ASP A 17 5.58 21.44 9.70
CA ASP A 17 7.03 21.40 10.01
C ASP A 17 7.64 19.98 10.07
N MET A 18 6.84 18.95 9.82
CA MET A 18 7.33 17.57 9.78
C MET A 18 8.35 17.35 8.67
N THR A 19 9.42 16.63 9.00
CA THR A 19 10.34 16.06 8.01
C THR A 19 9.63 14.97 7.17
N LEU A 20 10.21 14.62 6.02
CA LEU A 20 9.66 13.54 5.19
C LEU A 20 9.65 12.20 5.93
N GLU A 21 10.70 11.88 6.69
CA GLU A 21 10.78 10.66 7.49
C GLU A 21 9.66 10.59 8.53
N GLU A 22 9.47 11.65 9.31
CA GLU A 22 8.38 11.73 10.29
C GLU A 22 7.01 11.56 9.63
N ALA A 23 6.78 12.22 8.49
CA ALA A 23 5.53 12.11 7.75
C ALA A 23 5.31 10.73 7.12
N GLN A 24 6.37 10.02 6.71
CA GLN A 24 6.27 8.64 6.24
C GLN A 24 5.96 7.67 7.39
N ILE A 25 6.53 7.89 8.56
CA ILE A 25 6.20 7.10 9.76
C ILE A 25 4.76 7.39 10.20
N ALA A 26 4.35 8.66 10.25
CA ALA A 26 2.97 9.05 10.57
C ALA A 26 1.96 8.42 9.60
N LYS A 27 2.29 8.34 8.31
CA LYS A 27 1.46 7.62 7.33
C LYS A 27 1.26 6.15 7.70
N VAL A 28 2.30 5.45 8.12
CA VAL A 28 2.19 4.04 8.50
C VAL A 28 1.27 3.88 9.71
N HIS A 29 1.41 4.73 10.72
CA HIS A 29 0.52 4.74 11.88
C HIS A 29 -0.93 5.04 11.47
N HIS A 30 -1.14 6.09 10.67
CA HIS A 30 -2.46 6.45 10.16
C HIS A 30 -3.16 5.29 9.42
N ILE A 31 -2.42 4.53 8.60
CA ILE A 31 -2.93 3.35 7.91
C ILE A 31 -3.34 2.25 8.91
N LEU A 32 -2.45 1.91 9.85
CA LEU A 32 -2.68 0.83 10.80
C LEU A 32 -3.79 1.17 11.80
N ASP A 33 -3.92 2.44 12.18
CA ASP A 33 -5.00 2.93 13.03
C ASP A 33 -6.36 2.91 12.32
N LYS A 34 -6.43 3.31 11.03
CA LYS A 34 -7.64 3.20 10.21
C LYS A 34 -8.12 1.77 10.03
N LEU A 35 -7.22 0.81 9.99
CA LEU A 35 -7.56 -0.61 9.98
C LEU A 35 -8.14 -1.09 11.32
N ASP A 36 -8.06 -0.29 12.38
CA ASP A 36 -8.41 -0.69 13.75
C ASP A 36 -7.71 -2.01 14.13
N SER A 37 -6.42 -2.11 13.76
CA SER A 37 -5.65 -3.33 13.87
C SER A 37 -5.44 -3.76 15.33
N LYS A 38 -5.60 -5.05 15.60
CA LYS A 38 -5.49 -5.61 16.95
C LYS A 38 -4.30 -6.57 17.04
N PRO A 39 -3.57 -6.60 18.16
CA PRO A 39 -2.49 -7.56 18.37
C PRO A 39 -2.90 -9.00 18.07
N GLY A 40 -1.99 -9.76 17.45
CA GLY A 40 -2.24 -11.13 17.03
C GLY A 40 -2.90 -11.30 15.66
N GLY A 41 -3.37 -10.20 15.05
CA GLY A 41 -3.91 -10.22 13.69
C GLY A 41 -2.87 -10.48 12.62
N ARG A 42 -3.33 -10.92 11.44
CA ARG A 42 -2.51 -11.16 10.25
C ARG A 42 -2.74 -10.06 9.21
N LEU A 43 -1.66 -9.44 8.77
CA LEU A 43 -1.64 -8.40 7.73
C LEU A 43 -1.07 -8.95 6.43
N LEU A 44 -1.72 -8.66 5.30
CA LEU A 44 -1.14 -8.77 3.97
C LEU A 44 -0.80 -7.36 3.44
N ASP A 45 0.42 -7.15 2.98
CA ASP A 45 0.84 -5.91 2.31
C ASP A 45 1.12 -6.18 0.82
N ILE A 46 0.20 -5.74 -0.04
CA ILE A 46 0.28 -5.96 -1.49
C ILE A 46 1.14 -4.85 -2.11
N GLY A 47 2.33 -5.23 -2.57
CA GLY A 47 3.36 -4.28 -2.99
C GLY A 47 4.11 -3.69 -1.80
N CYS A 48 4.67 -4.56 -0.97
CA CYS A 48 5.23 -4.19 0.34
C CYS A 48 6.46 -3.27 0.30
N GLY A 49 7.01 -3.00 -0.89
CA GLY A 49 8.20 -2.17 -1.03
C GLY A 49 9.36 -2.66 -0.18
N TRP A 50 10.00 -1.76 0.55
CA TRP A 50 11.11 -2.06 1.45
C TRP A 50 10.66 -2.54 2.86
N GLY A 51 9.37 -2.80 3.03
CA GLY A 51 8.79 -3.46 4.21
C GLY A 51 8.55 -2.55 5.42
N THR A 52 8.69 -1.25 5.32
CA THR A 52 8.56 -0.32 6.46
C THR A 52 7.21 -0.48 7.17
N LEU A 53 6.11 -0.57 6.43
CA LEU A 53 4.77 -0.80 6.98
C LEU A 53 4.69 -2.13 7.72
N MET A 54 5.21 -3.21 7.12
CA MET A 54 5.20 -4.54 7.73
C MET A 54 5.99 -4.60 9.04
N PHE A 55 7.20 -4.02 9.07
CA PHE A 55 8.01 -3.99 10.28
C PHE A 55 7.35 -3.21 11.40
N LYS A 56 6.77 -2.05 11.10
CA LYS A 56 6.00 -1.26 12.07
C LYS A 56 4.76 -2.00 12.57
N ALA A 57 4.02 -2.65 11.68
CA ALA A 57 2.86 -3.45 12.03
C ALA A 57 3.21 -4.57 13.03
N VAL A 58 4.36 -5.22 12.84
CA VAL A 58 4.81 -6.29 13.74
C VAL A 58 5.35 -5.74 15.06
N GLN A 59 6.20 -4.72 15.01
CA GLN A 59 6.91 -4.22 16.19
C GLN A 59 6.01 -3.38 17.11
N GLU A 60 5.11 -2.58 16.54
CA GLU A 60 4.34 -1.59 17.30
C GLU A 60 2.88 -1.98 17.48
N TYR A 61 2.31 -2.77 16.57
CA TYR A 61 0.90 -3.22 16.64
C TYR A 61 0.74 -4.70 16.99
N GLY A 62 1.84 -5.44 17.11
CA GLY A 62 1.81 -6.86 17.52
C GLY A 62 1.19 -7.79 16.48
N LEU A 63 1.18 -7.41 15.20
CA LEU A 63 0.68 -8.22 14.11
C LEU A 63 1.72 -9.26 13.65
N SER A 64 1.29 -10.19 12.80
CA SER A 64 2.15 -10.89 11.87
C SER A 64 1.90 -10.36 10.46
N ALA A 65 2.94 -10.23 9.63
CA ALA A 65 2.83 -9.61 8.34
C ALA A 65 3.36 -10.51 7.21
N VAL A 66 2.62 -10.54 6.11
CA VAL A 66 3.02 -11.15 4.84
C VAL A 66 3.07 -10.04 3.80
N GLY A 67 4.18 -9.93 3.08
CA GLY A 67 4.32 -9.00 1.97
C GLY A 67 4.48 -9.72 0.64
N VAL A 68 4.00 -9.11 -0.43
CA VAL A 68 4.29 -9.54 -1.79
C VAL A 68 4.95 -8.42 -2.57
N THR A 69 5.94 -8.76 -3.39
CA THR A 69 6.63 -7.85 -4.29
C THR A 69 7.08 -8.57 -5.55
N LEU A 70 7.25 -7.83 -6.64
CA LEU A 70 7.87 -8.32 -7.89
C LEU A 70 9.34 -7.91 -8.01
N SER A 71 9.86 -7.13 -7.06
CA SER A 71 11.26 -6.69 -7.03
C SER A 71 12.12 -7.67 -6.22
N GLU A 72 13.12 -8.25 -6.87
CA GLU A 72 14.10 -9.11 -6.21
C GLU A 72 14.88 -8.35 -5.12
N ASP A 73 15.26 -7.09 -5.38
CA ASP A 73 15.98 -6.25 -4.43
C ASP A 73 15.18 -6.02 -3.15
N GLN A 74 13.88 -5.69 -3.29
CA GLN A 74 12.99 -5.51 -2.15
C GLN A 74 12.80 -6.82 -1.38
N TYR A 75 12.62 -7.94 -2.09
CA TYR A 75 12.47 -9.25 -1.49
C TYR A 75 13.68 -9.64 -0.62
N TYR A 76 14.89 -9.53 -1.17
CA TYR A 76 16.10 -9.87 -0.43
C TYR A 76 16.35 -8.91 0.73
N TYR A 77 16.10 -7.62 0.53
CA TYR A 77 16.23 -6.62 1.59
C TYR A 77 15.29 -6.89 2.77
N VAL A 78 14.00 -7.11 2.50
CA VAL A 78 13.00 -7.37 3.55
C VAL A 78 13.32 -8.65 4.32
N ARG A 79 13.70 -9.72 3.62
CA ARG A 79 14.14 -10.97 4.27
C ARG A 79 15.32 -10.75 5.18
N LYS A 80 16.39 -10.14 4.65
CA LYS A 80 17.58 -9.87 5.43
C LYS A 80 17.25 -9.01 6.68
N LYS A 81 16.47 -7.97 6.51
CA LYS A 81 16.05 -7.09 7.61
C LYS A 81 15.22 -7.83 8.66
N ALA A 82 14.34 -8.75 8.24
CA ALA A 82 13.58 -9.59 9.16
C ALA A 82 14.50 -10.50 9.98
N ASP A 83 15.51 -11.12 9.34
CA ASP A 83 16.51 -11.95 10.01
C ASP A 83 17.36 -11.11 10.99
N ASP A 84 17.89 -9.96 10.55
CA ASP A 84 18.70 -9.06 11.36
C ASP A 84 17.95 -8.54 12.62
N LEU A 85 16.63 -8.38 12.52
CA LEU A 85 15.76 -7.94 13.63
C LEU A 85 15.19 -9.10 14.46
N GLY A 86 15.45 -10.35 14.10
CA GLY A 86 14.88 -11.52 14.77
C GLY A 86 13.34 -11.63 14.62
N LEU A 87 12.81 -11.18 13.48
CA LEU A 87 11.37 -11.14 13.20
C LEU A 87 10.92 -12.13 12.10
N SER A 88 11.79 -13.05 11.68
CA SER A 88 11.52 -13.96 10.54
C SER A 88 10.38 -14.95 10.79
N ASP A 89 9.96 -15.13 12.03
CA ASP A 89 8.77 -15.88 12.41
C ASP A 89 7.46 -15.08 12.22
N LYS A 90 7.55 -13.75 12.21
CA LYS A 90 6.40 -12.83 12.12
C LYS A 90 6.32 -12.03 10.83
N VAL A 91 7.44 -11.84 10.13
CA VAL A 91 7.51 -11.12 8.85
C VAL A 91 7.90 -12.11 7.76
N LYS A 92 7.00 -12.33 6.81
CA LYS A 92 7.26 -13.12 5.61
C LYS A 92 7.13 -12.26 4.38
N VAL A 93 7.97 -12.47 3.37
CA VAL A 93 7.86 -11.80 2.08
C VAL A 93 7.97 -12.84 0.96
N TYR A 94 7.16 -12.68 -0.08
CA TYR A 94 7.15 -13.53 -1.26
C TYR A 94 7.49 -12.71 -2.52
N LEU A 95 8.38 -13.26 -3.34
CA LEU A 95 8.66 -12.75 -4.68
C LEU A 95 7.64 -13.37 -5.64
N VAL A 96 6.44 -12.82 -5.66
CA VAL A 96 5.30 -13.38 -6.40
C VAL A 96 4.31 -12.27 -6.76
N ASP A 97 3.59 -12.46 -7.85
CA ASP A 97 2.43 -11.63 -8.15
C ASP A 97 1.33 -11.89 -7.10
N TYR A 98 0.69 -10.81 -6.62
CA TYR A 98 -0.39 -10.93 -5.63
C TYR A 98 -1.52 -11.87 -6.09
N ARG A 99 -1.72 -12.01 -7.39
CA ARG A 99 -2.72 -12.90 -8.00
C ARG A 99 -2.48 -14.38 -7.71
N ASP A 100 -1.21 -14.73 -7.51
CA ASP A 100 -0.73 -16.11 -7.35
C ASP A 100 -0.35 -16.47 -5.90
N LEU A 101 -0.53 -15.52 -4.96
CA LEU A 101 -0.25 -15.77 -3.55
C LEU A 101 -1.14 -16.89 -3.02
N LYS A 102 -0.52 -17.84 -2.30
CA LYS A 102 -1.19 -18.99 -1.67
C LYS A 102 -0.97 -18.91 -0.16
N GLU A 103 -1.87 -18.23 0.51
CA GLU A 103 -1.87 -18.06 1.96
C GLU A 103 -3.31 -18.14 2.48
N GLU A 104 -3.46 -18.47 3.76
CA GLU A 104 -4.75 -18.39 4.46
C GLU A 104 -5.22 -16.93 4.55
N PRO A 105 -6.52 -16.66 4.59
CA PRO A 105 -7.06 -15.31 4.64
C PRO A 105 -6.53 -14.47 5.82
N PHE A 106 -6.52 -13.14 5.62
CA PHE A 106 -5.94 -12.15 6.50
C PHE A 106 -7.01 -11.35 7.24
N ASP A 107 -6.66 -10.85 8.42
CA ASP A 107 -7.51 -9.93 9.18
C ASP A 107 -7.45 -8.53 8.56
N TYR A 108 -6.27 -8.16 8.02
CA TYR A 108 -6.00 -6.85 7.45
C TYR A 108 -5.27 -6.96 6.12
N ILE A 109 -5.58 -6.05 5.19
CA ILE A 109 -4.85 -5.90 3.94
C ILE A 109 -4.46 -4.44 3.75
N THR A 110 -3.22 -4.20 3.34
CA THR A 110 -2.74 -2.91 2.86
C THR A 110 -2.25 -3.02 1.42
N SER A 111 -2.43 -1.97 0.65
CA SER A 111 -1.82 -1.79 -0.66
C SER A 111 -1.57 -0.30 -0.85
N VAL A 112 -0.30 0.11 -0.88
CA VAL A 112 0.10 1.52 -0.83
C VAL A 112 1.00 1.87 -2.00
N GLY A 113 0.51 2.68 -2.95
CA GLY A 113 1.26 3.09 -4.13
C GLY A 113 1.55 1.96 -5.12
N MET A 114 0.78 0.87 -5.06
CA MET A 114 0.85 -0.25 -6.00
C MET A 114 -0.31 -0.23 -7.00
N PHE A 115 -1.42 0.34 -6.59
CA PHE A 115 -2.69 0.34 -7.32
C PHE A 115 -2.56 0.92 -8.73
N GLU A 116 -1.71 1.92 -8.92
CA GLU A 116 -1.41 2.56 -10.20
C GLU A 116 -0.82 1.60 -11.25
N HIS A 117 -0.22 0.50 -10.81
CA HIS A 117 0.39 -0.52 -11.66
C HIS A 117 -0.59 -1.63 -12.07
N VAL A 118 -1.80 -1.66 -11.53
CA VAL A 118 -2.79 -2.74 -11.78
C VAL A 118 -3.26 -2.74 -13.24
N GLY A 119 -3.42 -1.55 -13.83
CA GLY A 119 -3.99 -1.40 -15.18
C GLY A 119 -5.51 -1.55 -15.19
N LYS A 120 -6.16 -0.87 -16.15
CA LYS A 120 -7.63 -0.77 -16.21
C LYS A 120 -8.34 -2.12 -16.27
N GLU A 121 -7.83 -3.02 -17.10
CA GLU A 121 -8.46 -4.33 -17.36
C GLU A 121 -8.38 -5.28 -16.15
N ASN A 122 -7.52 -4.99 -15.20
CA ASN A 122 -7.29 -5.82 -14.02
C ASN A 122 -7.95 -5.29 -12.74
N LEU A 123 -8.60 -4.13 -12.76
CA LEU A 123 -9.17 -3.50 -11.56
C LEU A 123 -10.20 -4.38 -10.86
N GLU A 124 -11.12 -4.98 -11.62
CA GLU A 124 -12.13 -5.89 -11.08
C GLU A 124 -11.46 -7.09 -10.38
N MET A 125 -10.51 -7.73 -11.06
CA MET A 125 -9.77 -8.86 -10.49
C MET A 125 -8.96 -8.45 -9.26
N TYR A 126 -8.38 -7.25 -9.24
CA TYR A 126 -7.65 -6.74 -8.09
C TYR A 126 -8.54 -6.65 -6.84
N PHE A 127 -9.70 -6.00 -6.94
CA PHE A 127 -10.62 -5.88 -5.81
C PHE A 127 -11.23 -7.23 -5.42
N GLN A 128 -11.48 -8.12 -6.40
CA GLN A 128 -11.89 -9.49 -6.10
C GLN A 128 -10.82 -10.24 -5.30
N LYS A 129 -9.54 -10.13 -5.67
CA LYS A 129 -8.43 -10.71 -4.90
C LYS A 129 -8.30 -10.13 -3.50
N VAL A 130 -8.49 -8.82 -3.32
CA VAL A 130 -8.54 -8.21 -2.00
C VAL A 130 -9.66 -8.83 -1.16
N SER A 131 -10.85 -9.01 -1.75
CA SER A 131 -11.99 -9.66 -1.09
C SER A 131 -11.69 -11.12 -0.73
N ASP A 132 -11.10 -11.90 -1.66
CA ASP A 132 -10.78 -13.31 -1.47
C ASP A 132 -9.74 -13.54 -0.35
N TYR A 133 -8.80 -12.58 -0.18
CA TYR A 133 -7.78 -12.64 0.85
C TYR A 133 -8.25 -12.13 2.22
N LEU A 134 -9.37 -11.46 2.31
CA LEU A 134 -9.91 -11.00 3.59
C LEU A 134 -10.70 -12.09 4.30
N LYS A 135 -10.50 -12.23 5.61
CA LYS A 135 -11.43 -12.92 6.47
C LYS A 135 -12.78 -12.20 6.56
N PRO A 136 -13.87 -12.88 6.92
CA PRO A 136 -15.10 -12.20 7.31
C PRO A 136 -14.84 -11.11 8.38
N ASN A 137 -15.35 -9.91 8.16
CA ASN A 137 -15.09 -8.70 8.98
C ASN A 137 -13.64 -8.20 8.96
N GLY A 138 -12.80 -8.71 8.08
CA GLY A 138 -11.47 -8.16 7.83
C GLY A 138 -11.55 -6.77 7.18
N ARG A 139 -10.48 -5.98 7.29
CA ARG A 139 -10.41 -4.62 6.74
C ARG A 139 -9.27 -4.48 5.76
N ALA A 140 -9.51 -3.76 4.68
CA ALA A 140 -8.50 -3.41 3.69
C ALA A 140 -8.36 -1.89 3.59
N LEU A 141 -7.12 -1.41 3.46
CA LEU A 141 -6.81 -0.03 3.15
C LEU A 141 -6.03 0.02 1.83
N ILE A 142 -6.65 0.60 0.83
CA ILE A 142 -6.06 0.81 -0.49
C ILE A 142 -5.72 2.29 -0.63
N HIS A 143 -4.45 2.59 -0.82
CA HIS A 143 -3.95 3.94 -0.99
C HIS A 143 -3.31 4.07 -2.37
N GLY A 144 -3.86 4.94 -3.19
CA GLY A 144 -3.39 5.15 -4.56
C GLY A 144 -3.87 6.46 -5.17
N ILE A 145 -3.32 6.79 -6.31
CA ILE A 145 -3.69 7.99 -7.06
C ILE A 145 -5.02 7.76 -7.77
N THR A 146 -5.94 8.71 -7.65
CA THR A 146 -7.22 8.69 -8.34
C THR A 146 -7.44 9.93 -9.19
N GLY A 147 -8.01 9.75 -10.38
CA GLY A 147 -8.40 10.84 -11.25
C GLY A 147 -9.68 11.54 -10.78
N GLN A 148 -9.75 12.87 -10.99
CA GLN A 148 -10.93 13.68 -10.67
C GLN A 148 -12.07 13.49 -11.70
N HIS A 149 -11.72 13.14 -12.92
CA HIS A 149 -12.64 13.07 -14.05
C HIS A 149 -12.60 11.71 -14.73
N ARG A 150 -13.74 11.27 -15.28
CA ARG A 150 -13.80 10.05 -16.09
C ARG A 150 -12.98 10.24 -17.36
N GLY A 151 -12.14 9.24 -17.70
CA GLY A 151 -11.39 9.22 -18.95
C GLY A 151 -10.24 10.24 -19.04
N ALA A 152 -9.76 10.75 -17.92
CA ALA A 152 -8.63 11.71 -17.91
C ALA A 152 -7.33 11.13 -18.49
N GLY A 153 -7.20 9.80 -18.51
CA GLY A 153 -5.97 9.14 -18.98
C GLY A 153 -4.80 9.37 -18.03
N VAL A 154 -3.66 8.83 -18.41
CA VAL A 154 -2.37 9.09 -17.73
C VAL A 154 -1.55 10.00 -18.64
N ASP A 155 -0.88 10.98 -18.08
CA ASP A 155 0.05 11.83 -18.85
C ASP A 155 1.11 10.94 -19.53
N PRO A 156 1.48 11.16 -20.80
CA PRO A 156 2.44 10.31 -21.54
C PRO A 156 3.81 10.18 -20.85
N PHE A 157 4.26 11.20 -20.10
CA PHE A 157 5.49 11.11 -19.34
C PHE A 157 5.32 10.15 -18.15
N ILE A 158 4.23 10.28 -17.42
CA ILE A 158 3.89 9.42 -16.27
C ILE A 158 3.74 7.97 -16.73
N GLU A 159 3.02 7.74 -17.83
CA GLU A 159 2.83 6.40 -18.42
C GLU A 159 4.16 5.77 -18.84
N LYS A 160 5.04 6.56 -19.45
CA LYS A 160 6.32 6.04 -19.97
C LYS A 160 7.35 5.76 -18.88
N TYR A 161 7.44 6.62 -17.85
CA TYR A 161 8.58 6.63 -16.94
C TYR A 161 8.26 6.31 -15.50
N ILE A 162 7.00 6.49 -15.07
CA ILE A 162 6.60 6.33 -13.66
C ILE A 162 5.73 5.07 -13.49
N PHE A 163 4.67 4.94 -14.29
CA PHE A 163 3.73 3.82 -14.24
C PHE A 163 3.55 3.16 -15.61
N PRO A 164 4.55 2.44 -16.13
CA PRO A 164 4.45 1.77 -17.43
C PRO A 164 3.26 0.79 -17.49
N GLY A 165 2.32 1.00 -18.42
CA GLY A 165 1.10 0.22 -18.53
C GLY A 165 0.09 0.48 -17.39
N GLY A 166 0.35 1.48 -16.55
CA GLY A 166 -0.51 1.85 -15.44
C GLY A 166 -1.79 2.56 -15.88
N TYR A 167 -2.71 2.63 -14.95
CA TYR A 167 -3.98 3.33 -15.10
C TYR A 167 -4.35 4.05 -13.81
N ILE A 168 -4.82 5.28 -13.94
CA ILE A 168 -5.32 6.07 -12.82
C ILE A 168 -6.84 6.12 -12.91
N PRO A 169 -7.57 5.25 -12.19
CA PRO A 169 -9.02 5.25 -12.21
C PRO A 169 -9.59 6.47 -11.50
N ASN A 170 -10.79 6.88 -11.87
CA ASN A 170 -11.51 7.86 -11.08
C ASN A 170 -12.17 7.17 -9.86
N ILE A 171 -12.59 7.98 -8.88
CA ILE A 171 -13.16 7.45 -7.64
C ILE A 171 -14.44 6.63 -7.87
N ALA A 172 -15.26 6.98 -8.85
CA ALA A 172 -16.51 6.25 -9.13
C ALA A 172 -16.22 4.84 -9.66
N GLU A 173 -15.18 4.69 -10.50
CA GLU A 173 -14.73 3.36 -10.96
C GLU A 173 -14.26 2.50 -9.80
N ASN A 174 -13.49 3.08 -8.88
CA ASN A 174 -13.01 2.35 -7.69
C ASN A 174 -14.18 1.88 -6.81
N VAL A 175 -15.13 2.76 -6.54
CA VAL A 175 -16.32 2.42 -5.74
C VAL A 175 -17.13 1.30 -6.39
N GLU A 176 -17.30 1.34 -7.72
CA GLU A 176 -18.02 0.31 -8.47
C GLU A 176 -17.33 -1.06 -8.33
N HIS A 177 -16.00 -1.11 -8.50
CA HIS A 177 -15.25 -2.36 -8.35
C HIS A 177 -15.22 -2.88 -6.91
N ILE A 178 -15.12 -1.99 -5.91
CA ILE A 178 -15.22 -2.34 -4.48
C ILE A 178 -16.55 -3.03 -4.19
N MET A 179 -17.67 -2.43 -4.65
CA MET A 179 -19.01 -2.98 -4.45
C MET A 179 -19.20 -4.31 -5.21
N THR A 180 -18.70 -4.40 -6.43
CA THR A 180 -18.78 -5.62 -7.26
C THR A 180 -18.04 -6.78 -6.59
N ALA A 181 -16.92 -6.52 -5.94
CA ALA A 181 -16.17 -7.51 -5.18
C ALA A 181 -16.81 -7.88 -3.82
N GLY A 182 -17.99 -7.33 -3.50
CA GLY A 182 -18.70 -7.61 -2.25
C GLY A 182 -18.10 -6.93 -1.03
N LEU A 183 -17.22 -5.95 -1.23
CA LEU A 183 -16.64 -5.14 -0.16
C LEU A 183 -17.53 -3.94 0.15
N GLN A 184 -17.53 -3.51 1.40
CA GLN A 184 -18.17 -2.27 1.84
C GLN A 184 -17.10 -1.18 1.98
N MET A 185 -17.34 0.00 1.43
CA MET A 185 -16.47 1.15 1.64
C MET A 185 -16.89 1.87 2.92
N ASP A 186 -16.01 1.85 3.93
CA ASP A 186 -16.25 2.48 5.23
C ASP A 186 -15.73 3.92 5.28
N ASP A 187 -14.67 4.23 4.51
CA ASP A 187 -14.03 5.54 4.55
C ASP A 187 -13.36 5.88 3.21
N LEU A 188 -13.28 7.17 2.92
CA LEU A 188 -12.58 7.75 1.77
C LEU A 188 -11.92 9.07 2.18
N GLU A 189 -10.59 9.09 2.16
CA GLU A 189 -9.81 10.25 2.56
C GLU A 189 -8.94 10.79 1.41
N PRO A 190 -9.12 12.05 0.97
CA PRO A 190 -8.26 12.65 -0.04
C PRO A 190 -6.96 13.19 0.58
N LEU A 191 -5.81 12.72 0.09
CA LEU A 191 -4.47 13.13 0.55
C LEU A 191 -3.75 14.08 -0.41
N ARG A 192 -4.47 14.82 -1.24
CA ARG A 192 -3.89 15.65 -2.30
C ARG A 192 -2.83 16.63 -1.80
N ARG A 193 -3.07 17.30 -0.65
CA ARG A 193 -2.13 18.28 -0.07
C ARG A 193 -0.88 17.60 0.47
N HIS A 194 -1.02 16.45 1.07
CA HIS A 194 0.10 15.63 1.53
C HIS A 194 0.98 15.19 0.36
N TYR A 195 0.37 14.79 -0.77
CA TYR A 195 1.15 14.38 -1.93
C TYR A 195 1.84 15.55 -2.61
N GLN A 196 1.21 16.72 -2.68
CA GLN A 196 1.86 17.95 -3.14
C GLN A 196 3.16 18.19 -2.35
N LYS A 197 3.08 18.21 -1.02
CA LYS A 197 4.23 18.44 -0.14
C LYS A 197 5.29 17.33 -0.26
N THR A 198 4.87 16.08 -0.38
CA THR A 198 5.78 14.97 -0.61
C THR A 198 6.60 15.18 -1.89
N LEU A 199 5.95 15.56 -2.98
CA LEU A 199 6.61 15.81 -4.27
C LEU A 199 7.52 17.04 -4.23
N GLU A 200 7.14 18.10 -3.52
CA GLU A 200 7.98 19.27 -3.30
C GLU A 200 9.29 18.89 -2.62
N ILE A 201 9.24 18.12 -1.52
CA ILE A 201 10.43 17.65 -0.80
C ILE A 201 11.27 16.70 -1.68
N TRP A 202 10.65 15.79 -2.41
CA TRP A 202 11.38 14.91 -3.34
C TRP A 202 12.11 15.68 -4.45
N ASN A 203 11.57 16.81 -4.87
CA ASN A 203 12.19 17.65 -5.89
C ASN A 203 13.37 18.48 -5.33
N GLU A 204 13.39 18.73 -4.02
CA GLU A 204 14.46 19.48 -3.34
C GLU A 204 15.64 18.59 -2.94
N ASN A 205 15.42 17.29 -2.72
CA ASN A 205 16.42 16.28 -2.37
C ASN A 205 17.15 15.72 -3.61
#